data_e5eb29a2794c572539826740d08fe900
#
_entry.id   e5eb29a2794c572539826740d08fe900
#
_cell.length_a   1.000
_cell.length_b   1.000
_cell.length_c   1.000
_cell.angle_alpha   90.00
_cell.angle_beta   90.00
_cell.angle_gamma   90.00
#
_symmetry.space_group_name_H-M   'P 1'
#
loop_
_entity.id
_entity.type
_entity.pdbx_description
1 polymer ?
#
loop_
_entity_poly.entity_id
_entity_poly.type
_entity_poly.pdbx_seq_one_letter_code
_entity_poly.pdbx_strand_id
1 'polypeptide(L)'
;PWKSFFRISLPLAIPSITAGLALMAMEIVNELGAVQLLNIPSISAGIIESWVEEGEPSGAIALALFALILVFLLVAIERKSRARSKRWTDGISGSDSPKFELKGMNLFLAKVITFTPPIFTLGIPITWAIVNIDQMNQGFNTDLIGLTIRSFSLALIVALITIIISLILSISKRWQNHQWLNILTFLSGIGYAIPGTVLALALISFKGSIFQINILSLLIWGYTIRFLAVSKGGLDAGFERITTNIDNAAINLGKSWPEVLLKIHLPL
;
A
#
# COMPACT_ATOMS: atom_id res chain seq x y z
N PRO A 1 -32.11 16.99 3.60
CA PRO A 1 -30.84 16.26 3.79
C PRO A 1 -30.45 15.44 2.56
N TRP A 2 -31.33 14.55 2.04
CA TRP A 2 -31.02 13.66 0.92
C TRP A 2 -30.72 14.39 -0.40
N LYS A 3 -31.45 15.48 -0.74
CA LYS A 3 -31.15 16.29 -1.92
C LYS A 3 -29.77 16.94 -1.84
N SER A 4 -29.38 17.39 -0.67
CA SER A 4 -28.06 17.98 -0.43
C SER A 4 -26.95 16.93 -0.56
N PHE A 5 -27.19 15.73 -0.02
CA PHE A 5 -26.27 14.60 -0.15
C PHE A 5 -26.00 14.26 -1.61
N PHE A 6 -27.03 13.98 -2.42
CA PHE A 6 -26.87 13.57 -3.81
C PHE A 6 -26.39 14.68 -4.74
N ARG A 7 -26.71 15.95 -4.45
CA ARG A 7 -26.34 17.08 -5.32
C ARG A 7 -25.00 17.73 -4.98
N ILE A 8 -24.55 17.61 -3.72
CA ILE A 8 -23.36 18.32 -3.24
C ILE A 8 -22.34 17.31 -2.69
N SER A 9 -22.70 16.59 -1.62
CA SER A 9 -21.72 15.74 -0.89
C SER A 9 -21.21 14.58 -1.73
N LEU A 10 -22.11 13.86 -2.41
CA LEU A 10 -21.74 12.72 -3.23
C LEU A 10 -20.87 13.11 -4.45
N PRO A 11 -21.21 14.14 -5.26
CA PRO A 11 -20.34 14.57 -6.35
C PRO A 11 -18.95 15.02 -5.89
N LEU A 12 -18.85 15.68 -4.73
CA LEU A 12 -17.56 16.05 -4.14
C LEU A 12 -16.78 14.85 -3.64
N ALA A 13 -17.46 13.79 -3.16
CA ALA A 13 -16.85 12.56 -2.70
C ALA A 13 -16.46 11.59 -3.85
N ILE A 14 -17.07 11.69 -5.05
CA ILE A 14 -16.80 10.80 -6.19
C ILE A 14 -15.31 10.62 -6.47
N PRO A 15 -14.45 11.66 -6.52
CA PRO A 15 -13.04 11.45 -6.78
C PRO A 15 -12.35 10.57 -5.72
N SER A 16 -12.69 10.75 -4.45
CA SER A 16 -12.14 9.96 -3.35
C SER A 16 -12.67 8.51 -3.38
N ILE A 17 -13.95 8.33 -3.67
CA ILE A 17 -14.58 7.01 -3.84
C ILE A 17 -13.92 6.27 -5.02
N THR A 18 -13.74 6.93 -6.16
CA THR A 18 -13.09 6.33 -7.33
C THR A 18 -11.64 5.94 -7.05
N ALA A 19 -10.90 6.78 -6.32
CA ALA A 19 -9.54 6.45 -5.90
C ALA A 19 -9.51 5.22 -4.98
N GLY A 20 -10.44 5.13 -4.02
CA GLY A 20 -10.58 3.98 -3.12
C GLY A 20 -10.94 2.70 -3.90
N LEU A 21 -11.89 2.76 -4.80
CA LEU A 21 -12.29 1.61 -5.64
C LEU A 21 -11.14 1.14 -6.54
N ALA A 22 -10.36 2.06 -7.10
CA ALA A 22 -9.19 1.69 -7.91
C ALA A 22 -8.12 0.98 -7.07
N LEU A 23 -7.87 1.44 -5.83
CA LEU A 23 -6.97 0.75 -4.90
C LEU A 23 -7.47 -0.66 -4.53
N MET A 24 -8.76 -0.80 -4.23
CA MET A 24 -9.37 -2.12 -3.97
C MET A 24 -9.24 -3.05 -5.17
N ALA A 25 -9.51 -2.56 -6.38
CA ALA A 25 -9.38 -3.34 -7.60
C ALA A 25 -7.93 -3.79 -7.85
N MET A 26 -6.94 -2.92 -7.58
CA MET A 26 -5.52 -3.29 -7.65
C MET A 26 -5.18 -4.39 -6.66
N GLU A 27 -5.68 -4.33 -5.43
CA GLU A 27 -5.43 -5.35 -4.41
C GLU A 27 -6.08 -6.69 -4.78
N ILE A 28 -7.30 -6.68 -5.32
CA ILE A 28 -7.98 -7.89 -5.81
C ILE A 28 -7.20 -8.55 -6.96
N VAL A 29 -6.67 -7.75 -7.90
CA VAL A 29 -5.83 -8.28 -9.00
C VAL A 29 -4.52 -8.87 -8.48
N ASN A 30 -4.01 -8.34 -7.36
CA ASN A 30 -2.78 -8.80 -6.72
C ASN A 30 -3.00 -10.01 -5.80
N GLU A 31 -4.26 -10.36 -5.48
CA GLU A 31 -4.57 -11.42 -4.55
C GLU A 31 -4.23 -12.78 -5.13
N LEU A 32 -3.41 -13.53 -4.41
CA LEU A 32 -3.02 -14.90 -4.77
C LEU A 32 -3.43 -15.90 -3.70
N GLY A 33 -3.27 -15.55 -2.42
CA GLY A 33 -3.41 -16.50 -1.32
C GLY A 33 -4.83 -17.06 -1.20
N ALA A 34 -5.82 -16.19 -1.14
CA ALA A 34 -7.22 -16.60 -1.01
C ALA A 34 -7.72 -17.32 -2.27
N VAL A 35 -7.38 -16.82 -3.46
CA VAL A 35 -7.83 -17.43 -4.72
C VAL A 35 -7.22 -18.82 -4.93
N GLN A 36 -5.96 -19.01 -4.54
CA GLN A 36 -5.27 -20.29 -4.60
C GLN A 36 -5.84 -21.29 -3.59
N LEU A 37 -6.07 -20.84 -2.35
CA LEU A 37 -6.68 -21.67 -1.31
C LEU A 37 -8.09 -22.12 -1.65
N LEU A 38 -8.89 -21.24 -2.27
CA LEU A 38 -10.27 -21.50 -2.67
C LEU A 38 -10.39 -22.13 -4.07
N ASN A 39 -9.27 -22.35 -4.76
CA ASN A 39 -9.20 -22.85 -6.13
C ASN A 39 -10.06 -22.03 -7.11
N ILE A 40 -9.99 -20.69 -6.99
CA ILE A 40 -10.70 -19.76 -7.86
C ILE A 40 -9.77 -19.34 -9.00
N PRO A 41 -10.16 -19.51 -10.28
CA PRO A 41 -9.33 -19.07 -11.39
C PRO A 41 -9.19 -17.54 -11.39
N SER A 42 -7.97 -17.05 -11.33
CA SER A 42 -7.62 -15.63 -11.36
C SER A 42 -6.37 -15.40 -12.20
N ILE A 43 -6.11 -14.15 -12.59
CA ILE A 43 -4.91 -13.80 -13.36
C ILE A 43 -3.65 -14.18 -12.57
N SER A 44 -3.61 -13.86 -11.27
CA SER A 44 -2.47 -14.17 -10.39
C SER A 44 -2.25 -15.67 -10.22
N ALA A 45 -3.32 -16.46 -10.10
CA ALA A 45 -3.23 -17.93 -10.06
C ALA A 45 -2.78 -18.50 -11.40
N GLY A 46 -3.34 -18.03 -12.52
CA GLY A 46 -2.96 -18.50 -13.86
C GLY A 46 -1.50 -18.21 -14.22
N ILE A 47 -0.89 -17.10 -13.72
CA ILE A 47 0.55 -16.86 -13.89
C ILE A 47 1.38 -17.96 -13.22
N ILE A 48 1.00 -18.38 -12.00
CA ILE A 48 1.72 -19.44 -11.26
C ILE A 48 1.50 -20.80 -11.95
N GLU A 49 0.25 -21.10 -12.30
CA GLU A 49 -0.11 -22.35 -13.00
C GLU A 49 0.70 -22.50 -14.29
N SER A 50 0.65 -21.53 -15.20
CA SER A 50 1.40 -21.56 -16.45
C SER A 50 2.91 -21.64 -16.25
N TRP A 51 3.47 -20.95 -15.25
CA TRP A 51 4.90 -20.96 -14.99
C TRP A 51 5.39 -22.24 -14.31
N VAL A 52 4.68 -22.70 -13.26
CA VAL A 52 5.16 -23.77 -12.36
C VAL A 52 4.63 -25.14 -12.76
N GLU A 53 3.33 -25.22 -13.13
CA GLU A 53 2.67 -26.49 -13.37
C GLU A 53 2.74 -26.91 -14.85
N GLU A 54 2.47 -25.98 -15.76
CA GLU A 54 2.51 -26.26 -17.20
C GLU A 54 3.92 -26.15 -17.79
N GLY A 55 4.82 -25.42 -17.11
CA GLY A 55 6.18 -25.19 -17.63
C GLY A 55 6.22 -24.32 -18.88
N GLU A 56 5.18 -23.48 -19.08
CA GLU A 56 5.04 -22.58 -20.24
C GLU A 56 5.33 -21.12 -19.87
N PRO A 57 6.61 -20.65 -19.93
CA PRO A 57 6.95 -19.27 -19.62
C PRO A 57 6.22 -18.24 -20.48
N SER A 58 5.92 -18.58 -21.73
CA SER A 58 5.24 -17.71 -22.69
C SER A 58 3.81 -17.34 -22.23
N GLY A 59 3.05 -18.32 -21.74
CA GLY A 59 1.71 -18.13 -21.19
C GLY A 59 1.74 -17.25 -19.94
N ALA A 60 2.64 -17.55 -19.02
CA ALA A 60 2.83 -16.77 -17.80
C ALA A 60 3.20 -15.30 -18.10
N ILE A 61 4.10 -15.05 -19.07
CA ILE A 61 4.49 -13.69 -19.49
C ILE A 61 3.30 -12.96 -20.12
N ALA A 62 2.50 -13.62 -20.96
CA ALA A 62 1.33 -13.00 -21.57
C ALA A 62 0.31 -12.55 -20.51
N LEU A 63 -0.01 -13.42 -19.54
CA LEU A 63 -0.88 -13.09 -18.40
C LEU A 63 -0.29 -11.98 -17.53
N ALA A 64 1.01 -11.98 -17.28
CA ALA A 64 1.71 -10.94 -16.53
C ALA A 64 1.62 -9.57 -17.22
N LEU A 65 1.80 -9.51 -18.54
CA LEU A 65 1.65 -8.28 -19.32
C LEU A 65 0.21 -7.78 -19.30
N PHE A 66 -0.77 -8.67 -19.41
CA PHE A 66 -2.18 -8.29 -19.28
C PHE A 66 -2.50 -7.73 -17.90
N ALA A 67 -2.02 -8.38 -16.81
CA ALA A 67 -2.15 -7.89 -15.45
C ALA A 67 -1.54 -6.49 -15.29
N LEU A 68 -0.35 -6.26 -15.84
CA LEU A 68 0.32 -4.94 -15.81
C LEU A 68 -0.51 -3.87 -16.51
N ILE A 69 -1.04 -4.15 -17.70
CA ILE A 69 -1.89 -3.19 -18.43
C ILE A 69 -3.10 -2.82 -17.58
N LEU A 70 -3.79 -3.81 -17.01
CA LEU A 70 -4.95 -3.59 -16.16
C LEU A 70 -4.60 -2.73 -14.95
N VAL A 71 -3.51 -3.04 -14.26
CA VAL A 71 -3.04 -2.28 -13.10
C VAL A 71 -2.63 -0.86 -13.47
N PHE A 72 -1.94 -0.65 -14.60
CA PHE A 72 -1.61 0.70 -15.08
C PHE A 72 -2.85 1.55 -15.35
N LEU A 73 -3.92 0.96 -15.91
CA LEU A 73 -5.20 1.65 -16.10
C LEU A 73 -5.81 2.04 -14.75
N LEU A 74 -5.80 1.13 -13.75
CA LEU A 74 -6.31 1.42 -12.41
C LEU A 74 -5.51 2.52 -11.71
N VAL A 75 -4.17 2.49 -11.80
CA VAL A 75 -3.28 3.55 -11.29
C VAL A 75 -3.57 4.89 -11.96
N ALA A 76 -3.80 4.90 -13.27
CA ALA A 76 -4.13 6.14 -13.99
C ALA A 76 -5.47 6.73 -13.52
N ILE A 77 -6.48 5.88 -13.30
CA ILE A 77 -7.80 6.29 -12.77
C ILE A 77 -7.64 6.83 -11.34
N GLU A 78 -6.93 6.12 -10.48
CA GLU A 78 -6.66 6.51 -9.09
C GLU A 78 -5.98 7.87 -9.03
N ARG A 79 -4.87 8.05 -9.75
CA ARG A 79 -4.11 9.31 -9.77
C ARG A 79 -4.94 10.48 -10.30
N LYS A 80 -5.70 10.28 -11.39
CA LYS A 80 -6.58 11.31 -11.94
C LYS A 80 -7.67 11.71 -10.96
N SER A 81 -8.24 10.75 -10.24
CA SER A 81 -9.27 10.99 -9.22
C SER A 81 -8.70 11.72 -8.02
N ARG A 82 -7.55 11.29 -7.51
CA ARG A 82 -6.86 11.93 -6.38
C ARG A 82 -6.43 13.37 -6.71
N ALA A 83 -5.93 13.62 -7.92
CA ALA A 83 -5.58 14.97 -8.36
C ALA A 83 -6.79 15.92 -8.42
N ARG A 84 -7.98 15.40 -8.70
CA ARG A 84 -9.23 16.18 -8.62
C ARG A 84 -9.64 16.48 -7.18
N SER A 85 -9.50 15.52 -6.27
CA SER A 85 -9.84 15.69 -4.86
C SER A 85 -8.97 16.75 -4.18
N LYS A 86 -7.66 16.77 -4.43
CA LYS A 86 -6.73 17.76 -3.84
C LYS A 86 -7.14 19.22 -4.15
N ARG A 87 -7.62 19.51 -5.35
CA ARG A 87 -8.02 20.88 -5.74
C ARG A 87 -9.17 21.48 -4.93
N TRP A 88 -9.97 20.64 -4.28
CA TRP A 88 -11.11 21.07 -3.48
C TRP A 88 -10.78 21.23 -2.01
N THR A 89 -9.64 20.69 -1.54
CA THR A 89 -9.25 20.66 -0.14
C THR A 89 -8.30 21.79 0.24
N ASP A 90 -7.64 22.41 -0.70
CA ASP A 90 -6.63 23.47 -0.47
C ASP A 90 -7.18 24.79 0.10
N GLY A 91 -8.50 24.89 0.31
CA GLY A 91 -9.16 26.11 0.82
C GLY A 91 -9.80 25.98 2.21
N ILE A 92 -9.84 24.80 2.82
CA ILE A 92 -10.58 24.59 4.08
C ILE A 92 -9.62 24.09 5.15
N SER A 93 -8.82 25.00 5.68
CA SER A 93 -8.02 24.78 6.88
C SER A 93 -8.80 25.25 8.10
N GLY A 94 -9.27 24.31 8.93
CA GLY A 94 -9.44 24.57 10.34
C GLY A 94 -10.81 25.00 10.87
N SER A 95 -11.94 24.74 10.23
CA SER A 95 -13.22 24.80 10.96
C SER A 95 -13.66 23.39 11.36
N ASP A 96 -13.84 23.17 12.65
CA ASP A 96 -14.49 21.96 13.16
C ASP A 96 -15.84 21.79 12.45
N SER A 97 -15.98 20.71 11.67
CA SER A 97 -17.27 20.38 11.05
C SER A 97 -18.33 20.21 12.12
N PRO A 98 -19.54 20.79 11.96
CA PRO A 98 -20.59 20.65 12.94
C PRO A 98 -20.89 19.17 13.21
N LYS A 99 -20.73 18.73 14.45
CA LYS A 99 -20.99 17.37 14.87
C LYS A 99 -22.50 17.19 15.05
N PHE A 100 -23.08 16.29 14.28
CA PHE A 100 -24.49 15.93 14.46
C PHE A 100 -24.63 14.82 15.50
N GLU A 101 -25.37 15.09 16.57
CA GLU A 101 -25.73 14.05 17.54
C GLU A 101 -26.84 13.16 16.98
N LEU A 102 -26.48 11.93 16.69
CA LEU A 102 -27.46 10.90 16.32
C LEU A 102 -28.18 10.39 17.58
N LYS A 103 -29.52 10.33 17.56
CA LYS A 103 -30.34 9.84 18.68
C LYS A 103 -31.32 8.76 18.22
N GLY A 104 -31.73 7.88 19.15
CA GLY A 104 -32.73 6.85 18.90
C GLY A 104 -32.35 5.85 17.79
N MET A 105 -33.30 5.55 16.91
CA MET A 105 -33.12 4.57 15.83
C MET A 105 -31.98 4.92 14.88
N ASN A 106 -31.75 6.18 14.59
CA ASN A 106 -30.65 6.61 13.72
C ASN A 106 -29.26 6.32 14.32
N LEU A 107 -29.13 6.46 15.65
CA LEU A 107 -27.91 6.08 16.36
C LEU A 107 -27.71 4.54 16.31
N PHE A 108 -28.78 3.78 16.51
CA PHE A 108 -28.74 2.32 16.44
C PHE A 108 -28.32 1.85 15.04
N LEU A 109 -28.97 2.34 13.99
CA LEU A 109 -28.62 2.02 12.61
C LEU A 109 -27.18 2.40 12.25
N ALA A 110 -26.72 3.58 12.67
CA ALA A 110 -25.34 3.99 12.45
C ALA A 110 -24.35 3.03 13.13
N LYS A 111 -24.62 2.62 14.38
CA LYS A 111 -23.81 1.61 15.08
C LYS A 111 -23.79 0.27 14.35
N VAL A 112 -24.96 -0.24 13.96
CA VAL A 112 -25.07 -1.51 13.23
C VAL A 112 -24.25 -1.45 11.94
N ILE A 113 -24.44 -0.43 11.11
CA ILE A 113 -23.72 -0.28 9.84
C ILE A 113 -22.20 -0.18 10.06
N THR A 114 -21.77 0.55 11.12
CA THR A 114 -20.34 0.74 11.40
C THR A 114 -19.68 -0.52 11.98
N PHE A 115 -20.36 -1.26 12.85
CA PHE A 115 -19.80 -2.43 13.51
C PHE A 115 -19.96 -3.74 12.70
N THR A 116 -20.91 -3.80 11.78
CA THR A 116 -21.13 -5.00 10.95
C THR A 116 -19.86 -5.43 10.19
N PRO A 117 -19.17 -4.58 9.41
CA PRO A 117 -17.97 -5.01 8.70
C PRO A 117 -16.87 -5.57 9.62
N PRO A 118 -16.45 -4.88 10.71
CA PRO A 118 -15.46 -5.42 11.64
C PRO A 118 -15.88 -6.75 12.29
N ILE A 119 -17.15 -6.89 12.67
CA ILE A 119 -17.65 -8.13 13.29
C ILE A 119 -17.56 -9.30 12.31
N PHE A 120 -17.94 -9.12 11.06
CA PHE A 120 -17.83 -10.19 10.06
C PHE A 120 -16.36 -10.47 9.70
N THR A 121 -15.54 -9.44 9.53
CA THR A 121 -14.16 -9.60 9.08
C THR A 121 -13.25 -10.21 10.16
N LEU A 122 -13.47 -9.86 11.42
CA LEU A 122 -12.68 -10.36 12.54
C LEU A 122 -13.41 -11.46 13.34
N GLY A 123 -14.71 -11.28 13.55
CA GLY A 123 -15.49 -12.19 14.39
C GLY A 123 -15.61 -13.59 13.81
N ILE A 124 -15.88 -13.73 12.51
CA ILE A 124 -16.00 -15.06 11.88
C ILE A 124 -14.66 -15.83 11.94
N PRO A 125 -13.51 -15.30 11.49
CA PRO A 125 -12.23 -16.01 11.58
C PRO A 125 -11.82 -16.34 13.02
N ILE A 126 -12.02 -15.41 13.97
CA ILE A 126 -11.69 -15.65 15.38
C ILE A 126 -12.59 -16.75 15.96
N THR A 127 -13.89 -16.69 15.71
CA THR A 127 -14.82 -17.71 16.20
C THR A 127 -14.48 -19.08 15.61
N TRP A 128 -14.19 -19.13 14.31
CA TRP A 128 -13.75 -20.35 13.65
C TRP A 128 -12.46 -20.92 14.27
N ALA A 129 -11.47 -20.06 14.52
CA ALA A 129 -10.21 -20.47 15.15
C ALA A 129 -10.43 -21.01 16.57
N ILE A 130 -11.29 -20.36 17.38
CA ILE A 130 -11.59 -20.81 18.75
C ILE A 130 -12.31 -22.16 18.72
N VAL A 131 -13.30 -22.35 17.85
CA VAL A 131 -14.05 -23.61 17.75
C VAL A 131 -13.16 -24.77 17.29
N ASN A 132 -12.13 -24.49 16.48
CA ASN A 132 -11.25 -25.54 15.95
C ASN A 132 -9.88 -25.58 16.66
N ILE A 133 -9.77 -25.04 17.88
CA ILE A 133 -8.51 -24.95 18.60
C ILE A 133 -7.84 -26.31 18.88
N ASP A 134 -8.65 -27.36 19.09
CA ASP A 134 -8.15 -28.72 19.30
C ASP A 134 -7.53 -29.31 18.04
N GLN A 135 -8.07 -29.00 16.87
CA GLN A 135 -7.49 -29.39 15.58
C GLN A 135 -6.20 -28.61 15.31
N MET A 136 -6.16 -27.34 15.69
CA MET A 136 -4.95 -26.53 15.62
C MET A 136 -3.84 -27.11 16.49
N ASN A 137 -4.12 -27.55 17.70
CA ASN A 137 -3.13 -28.16 18.60
C ASN A 137 -2.49 -29.43 18.02
N GLN A 138 -3.17 -30.20 17.19
CA GLN A 138 -2.60 -31.35 16.51
C GLN A 138 -1.63 -30.94 15.37
N GLY A 139 -1.80 -29.75 14.79
CA GLY A 139 -0.93 -29.19 13.74
C GLY A 139 0.30 -28.45 14.31
N PHE A 140 0.40 -28.23 15.61
CA PHE A 140 1.51 -27.52 16.27
C PHE A 140 2.87 -28.25 16.29
N ASN A 141 3.01 -29.40 15.63
CA ASN A 141 4.30 -30.08 15.42
C ASN A 141 5.25 -29.36 14.46
N THR A 142 4.83 -28.25 13.88
CA THR A 142 5.67 -27.38 13.05
C THR A 142 6.38 -26.35 13.93
N ASP A 143 7.61 -25.99 13.56
CA ASP A 143 8.40 -24.93 14.23
C ASP A 143 7.75 -23.54 13.99
N LEU A 144 6.56 -23.32 14.57
CA LEU A 144 5.82 -22.06 14.42
C LEU A 144 6.61 -20.86 14.94
N ILE A 145 7.35 -21.04 16.05
CA ILE A 145 8.16 -19.98 16.63
C ILE A 145 9.27 -19.61 15.65
N GLY A 146 9.97 -20.60 15.12
CA GLY A 146 11.03 -20.36 14.13
C GLY A 146 10.51 -19.71 12.85
N LEU A 147 9.36 -20.16 12.33
CA LEU A 147 8.72 -19.54 11.18
C LEU A 147 8.30 -18.09 11.45
N THR A 148 7.73 -17.83 12.63
CA THR A 148 7.34 -16.47 13.04
C THR A 148 8.54 -15.55 13.14
N ILE A 149 9.63 -15.99 13.79
CA ILE A 149 10.88 -15.22 13.93
C ILE A 149 11.48 -14.92 12.56
N ARG A 150 11.53 -15.90 11.65
CA ARG A 150 12.05 -15.71 10.28
C ARG A 150 11.21 -14.69 9.49
N SER A 151 9.89 -14.80 9.54
CA SER A 151 8.97 -13.89 8.86
C SER A 151 9.09 -12.47 9.44
N PHE A 152 9.14 -12.35 10.77
CA PHE A 152 9.27 -11.06 11.43
C PHE A 152 10.62 -10.40 11.17
N SER A 153 11.72 -11.16 11.22
CA SER A 153 13.06 -10.64 10.91
C SER A 153 13.17 -10.16 9.46
N LEU A 154 12.61 -10.92 8.51
CA LEU A 154 12.54 -10.50 7.11
C LEU A 154 11.74 -9.21 6.95
N ALA A 155 10.56 -9.14 7.55
CA ALA A 155 9.71 -7.94 7.52
C ALA A 155 10.43 -6.72 8.12
N LEU A 156 11.13 -6.89 9.25
CA LEU A 156 11.88 -5.82 9.89
C LEU A 156 13.04 -5.32 9.01
N ILE A 157 13.80 -6.22 8.39
CA ILE A 157 14.89 -5.85 7.48
C ILE A 157 14.35 -5.04 6.30
N VAL A 158 13.29 -5.52 5.65
CA VAL A 158 12.67 -4.82 4.51
C VAL A 158 12.10 -3.46 4.94
N ALA A 159 11.44 -3.41 6.11
CA ALA A 159 10.89 -2.15 6.63
C ALA A 159 12.00 -1.11 6.87
N LEU A 160 13.11 -1.50 7.49
CA LEU A 160 14.24 -0.60 7.72
C LEU A 160 14.84 -0.10 6.39
N ILE A 161 15.06 -0.99 5.43
CA ILE A 161 15.59 -0.62 4.10
C ILE A 161 14.64 0.36 3.39
N THR A 162 13.35 0.06 3.37
CA THR A 162 12.34 0.91 2.71
C THR A 162 12.20 2.27 3.38
N ILE A 163 12.24 2.34 4.71
CA ILE A 163 12.20 3.60 5.46
C ILE A 163 13.43 4.45 5.12
N ILE A 164 14.62 3.88 5.14
CA ILE A 164 15.86 4.61 4.82
C ILE A 164 15.81 5.15 3.39
N ILE A 165 15.48 4.32 2.40
CA ILE A 165 15.42 4.74 1.00
C ILE A 165 14.34 5.82 0.81
N SER A 166 13.15 5.63 1.37
CA SER A 166 12.05 6.59 1.24
C SER A 166 12.35 7.91 1.94
N LEU A 167 13.04 7.87 3.09
CA LEU A 167 13.48 9.07 3.79
C LEU A 167 14.47 9.87 2.94
N ILE A 168 15.47 9.20 2.35
CA ILE A 168 16.43 9.83 1.45
C ILE A 168 15.71 10.48 0.25
N LEU A 169 14.77 9.77 -0.38
CA LEU A 169 14.02 10.28 -1.53
C LEU A 169 13.15 11.48 -1.16
N SER A 170 12.41 11.41 -0.05
CA SER A 170 11.49 12.48 0.38
C SER A 170 12.25 13.74 0.79
N ILE A 171 13.37 13.60 1.50
CA ILE A 171 14.25 14.71 1.88
C ILE A 171 14.89 15.33 0.65
N SER A 172 15.46 14.51 -0.24
CA SER A 172 16.12 14.99 -1.45
C SER A 172 15.14 15.80 -2.32
N LYS A 173 13.91 15.33 -2.46
CA LYS A 173 12.85 16.05 -3.17
C LYS A 173 12.49 17.37 -2.49
N ARG A 174 12.47 17.43 -1.15
CA ARG A 174 12.15 18.64 -0.38
C ARG A 174 13.23 19.71 -0.53
N TRP A 175 14.50 19.29 -0.55
CA TRP A 175 15.64 20.23 -0.58
C TRP A 175 16.10 20.60 -1.99
N GLN A 176 15.90 19.73 -2.97
CA GLN A 176 16.32 19.93 -4.34
C GLN A 176 15.18 19.58 -5.31
N ASN A 177 14.60 20.59 -5.93
CA ASN A 177 13.58 20.39 -6.95
C ASN A 177 14.22 20.07 -8.31
N HIS A 178 14.82 18.86 -8.43
CA HIS A 178 15.46 18.41 -9.66
C HIS A 178 14.54 17.43 -10.42
N GLN A 179 14.52 17.52 -11.76
CA GLN A 179 13.65 16.68 -12.59
C GLN A 179 13.88 15.17 -12.37
N TRP A 180 15.14 14.75 -12.21
CA TRP A 180 15.48 13.35 -11.94
C TRP A 180 14.90 12.83 -10.60
N LEU A 181 14.88 13.66 -9.58
CA LEU A 181 14.28 13.30 -8.30
C LEU A 181 12.77 13.13 -8.43
N ASN A 182 12.13 13.93 -9.26
CA ASN A 182 10.70 13.77 -9.55
C ASN A 182 10.41 12.44 -10.28
N ILE A 183 11.29 12.04 -11.21
CA ILE A 183 11.16 10.73 -11.89
C ILE A 183 11.39 9.58 -10.90
N LEU A 184 12.44 9.63 -10.09
CA LEU A 184 12.71 8.58 -9.08
C LEU A 184 11.58 8.45 -8.06
N THR A 185 11.06 9.57 -7.58
CA THR A 185 9.91 9.58 -6.66
C THR A 185 8.63 9.10 -7.32
N PHE A 186 8.46 9.34 -8.62
CA PHE A 186 7.35 8.79 -9.38
C PHE A 186 7.48 7.27 -9.52
N LEU A 187 8.65 6.77 -9.93
CA LEU A 187 8.93 5.35 -10.09
C LEU A 187 8.78 4.58 -8.78
N SER A 188 9.28 5.15 -7.66
CA SER A 188 9.12 4.54 -6.34
C SER A 188 7.65 4.35 -5.92
N GLY A 189 6.75 5.18 -6.43
CA GLY A 189 5.31 5.08 -6.17
C GLY A 189 4.58 4.02 -7.02
N ILE A 190 5.22 3.46 -8.05
CA ILE A 190 4.59 2.46 -8.93
C ILE A 190 4.78 1.04 -8.37
N GLY A 191 5.83 0.80 -7.58
CA GLY A 191 6.20 -0.55 -7.13
C GLY A 191 5.07 -1.31 -6.42
N TYR A 192 4.24 -0.63 -5.63
CA TYR A 192 3.09 -1.24 -4.96
C TYR A 192 2.00 -1.73 -5.92
N ALA A 193 1.86 -1.05 -7.04
CA ALA A 193 0.85 -1.38 -8.04
C ALA A 193 1.21 -2.65 -8.85
N ILE A 194 2.49 -3.02 -8.92
CA ILE A 194 2.92 -4.21 -9.66
C ILE A 194 2.44 -5.47 -8.91
N PRO A 195 1.70 -6.38 -9.57
CA PRO A 195 1.29 -7.64 -8.97
C PRO A 195 2.50 -8.43 -8.44
N GLY A 196 2.35 -8.98 -7.22
CA GLY A 196 3.43 -9.72 -6.56
C GLY A 196 3.92 -10.91 -7.39
N THR A 197 3.03 -11.62 -8.06
CA THR A 197 3.32 -12.73 -8.97
C THR A 197 4.14 -12.27 -10.18
N VAL A 198 3.78 -11.13 -10.78
CA VAL A 198 4.51 -10.53 -11.91
C VAL A 198 5.92 -10.11 -11.48
N LEU A 199 6.04 -9.49 -10.30
CA LEU A 199 7.33 -9.09 -9.76
C LEU A 199 8.22 -10.30 -9.46
N ALA A 200 7.64 -11.36 -8.85
CA ALA A 200 8.36 -12.60 -8.58
C ALA A 200 8.85 -13.27 -9.87
N LEU A 201 7.99 -13.36 -10.88
CA LEU A 201 8.33 -13.89 -12.19
C LEU A 201 9.51 -13.12 -12.82
N ALA A 202 9.44 -11.78 -12.80
CA ALA A 202 10.51 -10.93 -13.33
C ALA A 202 11.84 -11.15 -12.59
N LEU A 203 11.82 -11.21 -11.25
CA LEU A 203 13.01 -11.42 -10.43
C LEU A 203 13.64 -12.81 -10.64
N ILE A 204 12.81 -13.85 -10.76
CA ILE A 204 13.29 -15.21 -11.01
C ILE A 204 13.89 -15.31 -12.44
N SER A 205 13.25 -14.71 -13.43
CA SER A 205 13.75 -14.66 -14.80
C SER A 205 15.09 -13.89 -14.88
N PHE A 206 15.24 -12.84 -14.12
CA PHE A 206 16.48 -12.05 -14.05
C PHE A 206 17.62 -12.83 -13.40
N LYS A 207 17.33 -13.65 -12.37
CA LYS A 207 18.32 -14.50 -11.71
C LYS A 207 18.98 -15.49 -12.70
N GLY A 208 18.20 -16.07 -13.62
CA GLY A 208 18.70 -17.04 -14.61
C GLY A 208 19.64 -16.44 -15.66
N SER A 209 19.59 -15.12 -15.87
CA SER A 209 20.26 -14.47 -17.02
C SER A 209 21.62 -13.84 -16.72
N ILE A 210 21.86 -13.28 -15.53
CA ILE A 210 22.98 -12.33 -15.33
C ILE A 210 23.74 -12.49 -14.01
N PHE A 211 23.10 -12.92 -12.89
CA PHE A 211 23.74 -12.95 -11.58
C PHE A 211 23.36 -14.19 -10.75
N GLN A 212 24.37 -14.81 -10.10
CA GLN A 212 24.13 -15.81 -9.04
C GLN A 212 23.72 -15.12 -7.72
N ILE A 213 22.57 -14.46 -7.73
CA ILE A 213 22.05 -13.76 -6.53
C ILE A 213 21.31 -14.77 -5.64
N ASN A 214 21.53 -14.68 -4.34
CA ASN A 214 20.81 -15.50 -3.36
C ASN A 214 19.29 -15.20 -3.42
N ILE A 215 18.46 -16.25 -3.35
CA ILE A 215 16.99 -16.14 -3.37
C ILE A 215 16.48 -15.20 -2.28
N LEU A 216 17.09 -15.22 -1.08
CA LEU A 216 16.71 -14.32 0.01
C LEU A 216 16.94 -12.84 -0.35
N SER A 217 18.06 -12.54 -1.01
CA SER A 217 18.36 -11.17 -1.46
C SER A 217 17.38 -10.69 -2.53
N LEU A 218 16.96 -11.58 -3.44
CA LEU A 218 15.91 -11.26 -4.43
C LEU A 218 14.57 -11.00 -3.77
N LEU A 219 14.22 -11.78 -2.74
CA LEU A 219 12.98 -11.60 -1.99
C LEU A 219 12.98 -10.25 -1.24
N ILE A 220 14.09 -9.91 -0.57
CA ILE A 220 14.25 -8.61 0.09
C ILE A 220 14.13 -7.48 -0.93
N TRP A 221 14.73 -7.62 -2.10
CA TRP A 221 14.67 -6.61 -3.15
C TRP A 221 13.25 -6.46 -3.70
N GLY A 222 12.56 -7.56 -3.98
CA GLY A 222 11.16 -7.55 -4.41
C GLY A 222 10.23 -6.87 -3.41
N TYR A 223 10.35 -7.19 -2.15
CA TYR A 223 9.58 -6.53 -1.09
C TYR A 223 9.95 -5.06 -0.95
N THR A 224 11.24 -4.71 -1.07
CA THR A 224 11.68 -3.30 -1.05
C THR A 224 11.03 -2.52 -2.17
N ILE A 225 11.05 -3.01 -3.41
CA ILE A 225 10.40 -2.35 -4.57
C ILE A 225 8.92 -2.15 -4.30
N ARG A 226 8.23 -3.17 -3.81
CA ARG A 226 6.78 -3.14 -3.57
C ARG A 226 6.41 -2.17 -2.44
N PHE A 227 7.08 -2.26 -1.30
CA PHE A 227 6.70 -1.50 -0.10
C PHE A 227 7.32 -0.10 -0.01
N LEU A 228 8.26 0.23 -0.89
CA LEU A 228 8.83 1.58 -0.98
C LEU A 228 7.76 2.65 -1.21
N ALA A 229 6.74 2.35 -2.01
CA ALA A 229 5.61 3.25 -2.26
C ALA A 229 4.82 3.57 -0.99
N VAL A 230 4.59 2.56 -0.15
CA VAL A 230 3.84 2.69 1.11
C VAL A 230 4.62 3.52 2.12
N SER A 231 5.90 3.17 2.32
CA SER A 231 6.80 3.89 3.23
C SER A 231 6.95 5.36 2.81
N LYS A 232 7.17 5.60 1.51
CA LYS A 232 7.28 6.95 0.96
C LYS A 232 5.98 7.75 1.10
N GLY A 233 4.84 7.13 0.86
CA GLY A 233 3.53 7.79 1.01
C GLY A 233 3.30 8.28 2.44
N GLY A 234 3.68 7.50 3.45
CA GLY A 234 3.62 7.89 4.86
C GLY A 234 4.55 9.06 5.19
N LEU A 235 5.80 9.01 4.71
CA LEU A 235 6.77 10.08 4.93
C LEU A 235 6.37 11.38 4.20
N ASP A 236 5.94 11.29 2.95
CA ASP A 236 5.47 12.47 2.20
C ASP A 236 4.30 13.15 2.90
N ALA A 237 3.34 12.36 3.41
CA ALA A 237 2.20 12.90 4.18
C ALA A 237 2.65 13.57 5.50
N GLY A 238 3.70 13.06 6.15
CA GLY A 238 4.33 13.69 7.30
C GLY A 238 4.98 15.03 6.92
N PHE A 239 5.81 15.03 5.88
CA PHE A 239 6.50 16.22 5.40
C PHE A 239 5.55 17.30 4.86
N GLU A 240 4.42 16.96 4.26
CA GLU A 240 3.41 17.93 3.80
C GLU A 240 2.80 18.76 4.95
N ARG A 241 2.82 18.25 6.18
CA ARG A 241 2.35 18.99 7.36
C ARG A 241 3.35 20.02 7.87
N ILE A 242 4.62 19.90 7.52
CA ILE A 242 5.69 20.81 7.94
C ILE A 242 5.89 21.86 6.86
N THR A 243 5.59 23.10 7.14
CA THR A 243 5.74 24.20 6.18
C THR A 243 7.22 24.44 5.86
N THR A 244 7.55 24.80 4.61
CA THR A 244 8.92 25.13 4.19
C THR A 244 9.49 26.36 4.91
N ASN A 245 8.64 27.20 5.48
CA ASN A 245 9.07 28.36 6.27
C ASN A 245 9.83 27.93 7.53
N ILE A 246 9.53 26.77 8.11
CA ILE A 246 10.25 26.23 9.28
C ILE A 246 11.68 25.87 8.88
N ASP A 247 11.88 25.27 7.72
CA ASP A 247 13.19 24.92 7.20
C ASP A 247 14.03 26.18 6.96
N ASN A 248 13.46 27.17 6.29
CA ASN A 248 14.11 28.46 6.02
C ASN A 248 14.47 29.20 7.31
N ALA A 249 13.58 29.20 8.31
CA ALA A 249 13.86 29.82 9.61
C ALA A 249 15.01 29.12 10.33
N ALA A 250 15.05 27.77 10.32
CA ALA A 250 16.12 27.02 10.96
C ALA A 250 17.48 27.27 10.27
N ILE A 251 17.51 27.33 8.94
CA ILE A 251 18.72 27.63 8.16
C ILE A 251 19.21 29.05 8.43
N ASN A 252 18.30 30.03 8.49
CA ASN A 252 18.62 31.41 8.83
C ASN A 252 19.18 31.56 10.26
N LEU A 253 18.83 30.64 11.16
CA LEU A 253 19.42 30.52 12.50
C LEU A 253 20.74 29.74 12.51
N GLY A 254 21.32 29.45 11.36
CA GLY A 254 22.61 28.79 11.22
C GLY A 254 22.59 27.26 11.38
N LYS A 255 21.41 26.63 11.32
CA LYS A 255 21.32 25.16 11.37
C LYS A 255 21.67 24.54 10.03
N SER A 256 22.44 23.46 10.08
CA SER A 256 22.74 22.64 8.91
C SER A 256 21.52 21.75 8.54
N TRP A 257 21.44 21.34 7.27
CA TRP A 257 20.38 20.44 6.80
C TRP A 257 20.21 19.14 7.61
N PRO A 258 21.30 18.43 8.00
CA PRO A 258 21.17 17.27 8.90
C PRO A 258 20.59 17.62 10.26
N GLU A 259 20.91 18.79 10.81
CA GLU A 259 20.32 19.22 12.09
C GLU A 259 18.82 19.52 11.96
N VAL A 260 18.41 20.15 10.86
CA VAL A 260 16.97 20.37 10.56
C VAL A 260 16.24 19.05 10.47
N LEU A 261 16.83 18.05 9.79
CA LEU A 261 16.24 16.72 9.71
C LEU A 261 16.09 16.07 11.08
N LEU A 262 17.18 15.99 11.84
CA LEU A 262 17.24 15.25 13.11
C LEU A 262 16.45 15.93 14.24
N LYS A 263 16.45 17.28 14.27
CA LYS A 263 15.86 18.05 15.40
C LYS A 263 14.46 18.57 15.13
N ILE A 264 14.06 18.65 13.85
CA ILE A 264 12.76 19.22 13.47
C ILE A 264 11.88 18.14 12.77
N HIS A 265 12.39 17.56 11.68
CA HIS A 265 11.56 16.69 10.85
C HIS A 265 11.28 15.32 11.50
N LEU A 266 12.31 14.68 12.10
CA LEU A 266 12.14 13.35 12.71
C LEU A 266 11.31 13.37 14.01
N PRO A 267 11.34 14.43 14.86
CA PRO A 267 10.49 14.49 16.05
C PRO A 267 9.03 14.85 15.76
N LEU A 268 8.72 15.54 14.64
CA LEU A 268 7.38 15.95 14.21
C LEU A 268 6.70 14.89 13.36
#